data_27cab3543fef9e80bc15dba47e75df61
#
_entry.id   27cab3543fef9e80bc15dba47e75df61
#
_cell.length_a   1.000
_cell.length_b   1.000
_cell.length_c   1.000
_cell.angle_alpha   90.00
_cell.angle_beta   90.00
_cell.angle_gamma   90.00
#
_symmetry.space_group_name_H-M   'P 1'
#
loop_
_entity.id
_entity.type
_entity.pdbx_description
1 polymer ?
#
loop_
_entity_poly.entity_id
_entity_poly.type
_entity_poly.pdbx_seq_one_letter_code
_entity_poly.pdbx_strand_id
1 'polypeptide(L)'
;MIILIVYMEKRTSRYEHLLWDIDGTLTDPAVGITTATQLALRRCGIEVEDRLSLCKFIGPPLMDSFRDFYGFTDVQAARACGYFREYYNVRGLFENVMYDGIDRLLDRLTEAGYKLYV
;
A
#
# COMPACT_ATOMS: atom_id res chain seq x y z
N MET A 1 -0.30 -4.91 10.74
CA MET A 1 1.19 -5.00 10.68
C MET A 1 1.61 -6.23 11.47
N ILE A 2 2.05 -7.29 10.80
CA ILE A 2 2.61 -8.46 11.48
C ILE A 2 4.12 -8.33 11.37
N ILE A 3 4.77 -7.91 12.45
CA ILE A 3 6.23 -7.93 12.56
C ILE A 3 6.61 -9.32 13.07
N LEU A 4 7.09 -10.19 12.18
CA LEU A 4 7.71 -11.44 12.59
C LEU A 4 9.17 -11.15 12.95
N ILE A 5 9.47 -11.02 14.25
CA ILE A 5 10.86 -10.96 14.72
C ILE A 5 11.43 -12.36 14.69
N VAL A 6 12.26 -12.68 13.72
CA VAL A 6 12.98 -13.95 13.66
C VAL A 6 14.33 -13.76 14.36
N TYR A 7 14.48 -14.36 15.54
CA TYR A 7 15.77 -14.59 16.17
C TYR A 7 16.55 -15.63 15.38
N MET A 8 17.74 -15.27 14.89
CA MET A 8 18.59 -16.17 14.14
C MET A 8 19.44 -17.05 15.06
N GLU A 9 18.84 -18.09 15.59
CA GLU A 9 19.59 -19.31 15.94
C GLU A 9 19.27 -20.39 14.92
N LYS A 10 20.27 -21.25 14.62
CA LYS A 10 20.25 -22.32 13.63
C LYS A 10 18.85 -22.84 13.29
N ARG A 11 18.49 -22.80 12.03
CA ARG A 11 17.28 -23.24 11.36
C ARG A 11 16.47 -24.30 12.14
N THR A 12 15.60 -23.84 13.01
CA THR A 12 14.55 -24.62 13.67
C THR A 12 13.16 -24.20 13.16
N SER A 13 13.12 -23.34 12.13
CA SER A 13 11.86 -22.88 11.57
C SER A 13 11.15 -24.00 10.83
N ARG A 14 9.88 -24.20 11.18
CA ARG A 14 8.95 -25.12 10.53
C ARG A 14 8.60 -24.69 9.10
N TYR A 15 8.88 -23.43 8.73
CA TYR A 15 8.48 -22.83 7.47
C TYR A 15 9.72 -22.55 6.61
N GLU A 16 9.61 -22.85 5.30
CA GLU A 16 10.65 -22.59 4.31
C GLU A 16 10.26 -21.46 3.34
N HIS A 17 8.96 -21.22 3.19
CA HIS A 17 8.39 -20.27 2.26
C HIS A 17 7.75 -19.11 3.01
N LEU A 18 8.11 -17.87 2.64
CA LEU A 18 7.58 -16.66 3.21
C LEU A 18 6.87 -15.86 2.09
N LEU A 19 5.59 -15.59 2.29
CA LEU A 19 4.79 -14.77 1.42
C LEU A 19 4.65 -13.38 2.04
N TRP A 20 4.95 -12.36 1.24
CA TRP A 20 4.96 -10.98 1.67
C TRP A 20 3.87 -10.18 0.96
N ASP A 21 3.19 -9.34 1.74
CA ASP A 21 2.42 -8.24 1.20
C ASP A 21 3.35 -7.07 0.86
N ILE A 22 3.02 -6.28 -0.16
CA ILE A 22 3.85 -5.16 -0.61
C ILE A 22 3.45 -3.88 0.11
N ASP A 23 2.24 -3.41 -0.17
CA ASP A 23 1.79 -2.07 0.22
C ASP A 23 1.52 -1.98 1.73
N GLY A 24 2.30 -1.13 2.39
CA GLY A 24 2.23 -0.97 3.84
C GLY A 24 2.96 -2.07 4.63
N THR A 25 3.66 -2.98 3.95
CA THR A 25 4.46 -4.06 4.56
C THR A 25 5.92 -3.97 4.15
N LEU A 26 6.23 -4.14 2.88
CA LEU A 26 7.59 -3.97 2.35
C LEU A 26 7.87 -2.53 1.93
N THR A 27 6.85 -1.85 1.46
CA THR A 27 6.94 -0.50 0.91
C THR A 27 5.87 0.42 1.48
N ASP A 28 6.18 1.71 1.51
CA ASP A 28 5.25 2.79 1.87
C ASP A 28 4.63 3.39 0.59
N PRO A 29 3.36 3.09 0.29
CA PRO A 29 2.66 3.61 -0.88
C PRO A 29 1.98 4.96 -0.61
N ALA A 30 2.20 5.58 0.54
CA ALA A 30 1.40 6.70 1.02
C ALA A 30 1.39 7.88 0.04
N VAL A 31 2.53 8.24 -0.54
CA VAL A 31 2.62 9.38 -1.45
C VAL A 31 1.75 9.16 -2.69
N GLY A 32 1.91 8.03 -3.36
CA GLY A 32 1.17 7.71 -4.58
C GLY A 32 -0.34 7.61 -4.35
N ILE A 33 -0.75 6.85 -3.34
CA ILE A 33 -2.17 6.62 -3.03
C ILE A 33 -2.84 7.93 -2.57
N THR A 34 -2.25 8.67 -1.64
CA THR A 34 -2.86 9.90 -1.13
C THR A 34 -2.93 10.99 -2.17
N THR A 35 -1.91 11.13 -3.03
CA THR A 35 -1.93 12.08 -4.15
C THR A 35 -3.00 11.72 -5.17
N ALA A 36 -3.08 10.47 -5.59
CA ALA A 36 -4.10 10.01 -6.53
C ALA A 36 -5.52 10.22 -5.97
N THR A 37 -5.73 9.92 -4.68
CA THR A 37 -7.01 10.13 -3.99
C THR A 37 -7.37 11.62 -3.93
N GLN A 38 -6.42 12.48 -3.55
CA GLN A 38 -6.64 13.92 -3.49
C GLN A 38 -7.05 14.50 -4.84
N LEU A 39 -6.38 14.09 -5.91
CA LEU A 39 -6.72 14.50 -7.27
C LEU A 39 -8.10 13.99 -7.70
N ALA A 40 -8.44 12.74 -7.37
CA ALA A 40 -9.75 12.17 -7.66
C ALA A 40 -10.87 12.93 -6.94
N LEU A 41 -10.71 13.21 -5.66
CA LEU A 41 -11.67 13.98 -4.85
C LEU A 41 -11.85 15.39 -5.39
N ARG A 42 -10.76 16.08 -5.73
CA ARG A 42 -10.81 17.42 -6.35
C ARG A 42 -11.64 17.42 -7.63
N ARG A 43 -11.48 16.43 -8.50
CA ARG A 43 -12.30 16.29 -9.72
C ARG A 43 -13.76 15.94 -9.43
N CYS A 44 -14.06 15.43 -8.25
CA CYS A 44 -15.43 15.25 -7.76
C CYS A 44 -15.98 16.48 -6.99
N GLY A 45 -15.22 17.57 -6.95
CA GLY A 45 -15.62 18.82 -6.29
C GLY A 45 -15.32 18.87 -4.79
N ILE A 46 -14.48 17.96 -4.27
CA ILE A 46 -14.09 17.90 -2.86
C ILE A 46 -12.61 18.26 -2.73
N GLU A 47 -12.33 19.38 -2.08
CA GLU A 47 -10.97 19.78 -1.73
C GLU A 47 -10.57 19.18 -0.38
N VAL A 48 -9.39 18.58 -0.34
CA VAL A 48 -8.77 18.03 0.87
C VAL A 48 -7.40 18.68 1.03
N GLU A 49 -7.24 19.53 2.01
CA GLU A 49 -5.97 20.23 2.27
C GLU A 49 -4.93 19.29 2.89
N ASP A 50 -5.35 18.56 3.93
CA ASP A 50 -4.47 17.60 4.60
C ASP A 50 -4.45 16.25 3.86
N ARG A 51 -3.43 16.08 3.02
CA ARG A 51 -3.23 14.83 2.28
C ARG A 51 -3.03 13.61 3.19
N LEU A 52 -2.44 13.78 4.37
CA LEU A 52 -2.20 12.66 5.29
C LEU A 52 -3.50 12.06 5.83
N SER A 53 -4.58 12.84 5.89
CA SER A 53 -5.91 12.34 6.25
C SER A 53 -6.42 11.27 5.27
N LEU A 54 -5.85 11.20 4.07
CA LEU A 54 -6.18 10.22 3.03
C LEU A 54 -5.43 8.89 3.16
N CYS A 55 -4.53 8.74 4.13
CA CYS A 55 -3.85 7.46 4.41
C CYS A 55 -4.84 6.33 4.74
N LYS A 56 -6.06 6.66 5.16
CA LYS A 56 -7.15 5.69 5.35
C LYS A 56 -7.56 4.92 4.08
N PHE A 57 -7.15 5.40 2.90
CA PHE A 57 -7.35 4.71 1.63
C PHE A 57 -6.31 3.61 1.35
N ILE A 58 -5.27 3.50 2.18
CA ILE A 58 -4.24 2.47 2.04
C ILE A 58 -4.77 1.16 2.65
N GLY A 59 -4.94 0.15 1.84
CA GLY A 59 -5.39 -1.19 2.25
C GLY A 59 -6.82 -1.54 1.85
N PRO A 60 -7.85 -0.76 2.23
CA PRO A 60 -9.22 -1.09 1.85
C PRO A 60 -9.45 -1.01 0.32
N PRO A 61 -10.45 -1.74 -0.22
CA PRO A 61 -10.84 -1.59 -1.61
C PRO A 61 -11.23 -0.14 -1.93
N LEU A 62 -10.71 0.39 -3.04
CA LEU A 62 -10.84 1.80 -3.39
C LEU A 62 -12.30 2.24 -3.53
N MET A 63 -13.13 1.39 -4.15
CA MET A 63 -14.56 1.65 -4.35
C MET A 63 -15.28 1.82 -3.01
N ASP A 64 -15.00 0.92 -2.06
CA ASP A 64 -15.60 0.93 -0.73
C ASP A 64 -15.13 2.17 0.05
N SER A 65 -13.85 2.52 -0.06
CA SER A 65 -13.30 3.70 0.59
C SER A 65 -13.99 5.00 0.18
N PHE A 66 -14.27 5.18 -1.12
CA PHE A 66 -15.03 6.36 -1.58
C PHE A 66 -16.47 6.37 -1.06
N ARG A 67 -17.12 5.21 -0.99
CA ARG A 67 -18.47 5.12 -0.42
C ARG A 67 -18.48 5.39 1.08
N ASP A 68 -17.60 4.71 1.82
CA ASP A 68 -17.63 4.73 3.28
C ASP A 68 -17.13 6.05 3.87
N PHE A 69 -16.10 6.66 3.25
CA PHE A 69 -15.49 7.87 3.78
C PHE A 69 -16.13 9.16 3.26
N TYR A 70 -16.74 9.12 2.07
CA TYR A 70 -17.29 10.31 1.40
C TYR A 70 -18.77 10.21 1.04
N GLY A 71 -19.43 9.09 1.36
CA GLY A 71 -20.86 8.89 1.09
C GLY A 71 -21.19 8.85 -0.40
N PHE A 72 -20.25 8.44 -1.26
CA PHE A 72 -20.47 8.37 -2.70
C PHE A 72 -21.45 7.24 -3.04
N THR A 73 -22.34 7.50 -4.01
CA THR A 73 -23.08 6.44 -4.68
C THR A 73 -22.14 5.55 -5.49
N ASP A 74 -22.58 4.36 -5.89
CA ASP A 74 -21.78 3.46 -6.72
C ASP A 74 -21.29 4.12 -8.01
N VAL A 75 -22.12 4.95 -8.65
CA VAL A 75 -21.74 5.69 -9.87
C VAL A 75 -20.67 6.74 -9.58
N GLN A 76 -20.81 7.47 -8.47
CA GLN A 76 -19.81 8.48 -8.06
C GLN A 76 -18.49 7.83 -7.67
N ALA A 77 -18.54 6.74 -6.91
CA ALA A 77 -17.35 5.98 -6.49
C ALA A 77 -16.62 5.38 -7.70
N ALA A 78 -17.34 4.81 -8.67
CA ALA A 78 -16.75 4.31 -9.91
C ALA A 78 -16.04 5.41 -10.70
N ARG A 79 -16.66 6.60 -10.80
CA ARG A 79 -16.04 7.77 -11.44
C ARG A 79 -14.77 8.22 -10.71
N ALA A 80 -14.82 8.31 -9.40
CA ALA A 80 -13.66 8.66 -8.57
C ALA A 80 -12.52 7.65 -8.72
N CYS A 81 -12.85 6.35 -8.77
CA CYS A 81 -11.87 5.30 -9.06
C CYS A 81 -11.21 5.48 -10.43
N GLY A 82 -11.96 5.91 -11.43
CA GLY A 82 -11.41 6.26 -12.76
C GLY A 82 -10.36 7.37 -12.66
N TYR A 83 -10.72 8.48 -12.00
CA TYR A 83 -9.81 9.60 -11.79
C TYR A 83 -8.56 9.24 -10.98
N PHE A 84 -8.72 8.40 -9.95
CA PHE A 84 -7.60 7.87 -9.18
C PHE A 84 -6.63 7.10 -10.08
N ARG A 85 -7.15 6.19 -10.91
CA ARG A 85 -6.32 5.34 -11.78
C ARG A 85 -5.58 6.13 -12.86
N GLU A 86 -6.13 7.23 -13.34
CA GLU A 86 -5.46 8.11 -14.32
C GLU A 86 -4.11 8.61 -13.81
N TYR A 87 -4.00 8.95 -12.53
CA TYR A 87 -2.74 9.36 -11.91
C TYR A 87 -1.93 8.16 -11.44
N TYR A 88 -2.59 7.26 -10.70
CA TYR A 88 -1.91 6.17 -10.02
C TYR A 88 -1.19 5.23 -10.99
N ASN A 89 -1.82 4.85 -12.08
CA ASN A 89 -1.24 3.92 -13.07
C ASN A 89 -0.04 4.52 -13.84
N VAL A 90 0.09 5.84 -13.88
CA VAL A 90 1.17 6.52 -14.62
C VAL A 90 2.29 6.99 -13.70
N ARG A 91 1.96 7.43 -12.50
CA ARG A 91 2.92 8.03 -11.55
C ARG A 91 2.88 7.38 -10.18
N GLY A 92 1.70 7.23 -9.60
CA GLY A 92 1.53 6.80 -8.22
C GLY A 92 2.16 5.43 -7.93
N LEU A 93 2.15 4.51 -8.88
CA LEU A 93 2.83 3.21 -8.77
C LEU A 93 4.33 3.34 -8.48
N PHE A 94 4.97 4.40 -8.98
CA PHE A 94 6.41 4.64 -8.84
C PHE A 94 6.74 5.54 -7.65
N GLU A 95 5.73 6.08 -6.97
CA GLU A 95 5.86 6.86 -5.73
C GLU A 95 5.74 5.96 -4.50
N ASN A 96 6.36 4.81 -4.58
CA ASN A 96 6.36 3.77 -3.56
C ASN A 96 7.79 3.58 -3.07
N VAL A 97 8.01 3.71 -1.77
CA VAL A 97 9.33 3.69 -1.15
C VAL A 97 9.45 2.50 -0.23
N MET A 98 10.52 1.72 -0.39
CA MET A 98 10.81 0.61 0.52
C MET A 98 11.09 1.15 1.92
N TYR A 99 10.52 0.51 2.95
CA TYR A 99 10.84 0.86 4.33
C TYR A 99 12.29 0.58 4.67
N ASP A 100 12.88 1.42 5.52
CA ASP A 100 14.27 1.29 5.94
C ASP A 100 14.55 -0.10 6.52
N GLY A 101 15.59 -0.74 6.01
CA GLY A 101 16.07 -2.04 6.49
C GLY A 101 15.38 -3.25 5.90
N ILE A 102 14.36 -3.09 5.05
CA ILE A 102 13.70 -4.20 4.36
C ILE A 102 14.67 -4.92 3.41
N ASP A 103 15.49 -4.19 2.68
CA ASP A 103 16.54 -4.73 1.83
C ASP A 103 17.45 -5.70 2.61
N ARG A 104 17.99 -5.23 3.73
CA ARG A 104 18.85 -6.05 4.60
C ARG A 104 18.13 -7.23 5.21
N LEU A 105 16.84 -7.08 5.55
CA LEU A 105 16.02 -8.17 6.07
C LEU A 105 15.85 -9.27 5.03
N LEU A 106 15.49 -8.91 3.79
CA LEU A 106 15.29 -9.85 2.70
C LEU A 106 16.59 -10.59 2.34
N ASP A 107 17.72 -9.88 2.32
CA ASP A 107 19.04 -10.49 2.10
C ASP A 107 19.35 -11.53 3.18
N ARG A 108 19.19 -11.18 4.45
CA ARG A 108 19.45 -12.11 5.57
C ARG A 108 18.53 -13.32 5.56
N LEU A 109 17.26 -13.16 5.17
CA LEU A 109 16.32 -14.27 5.04
C LEU A 109 16.74 -15.20 3.89
N THR A 110 17.17 -14.64 2.77
CA THR A 110 17.66 -15.40 1.62
C THR A 110 18.94 -16.17 1.98
N GLU A 111 19.89 -15.53 2.66
CA GLU A 111 21.12 -16.18 3.16
C GLU A 111 20.80 -17.29 4.18
N ALA A 112 19.76 -17.13 4.98
CA ALA A 112 19.28 -18.15 5.91
C ALA A 112 18.54 -19.31 5.21
N GLY A 113 18.34 -19.24 3.89
CA GLY A 113 17.77 -20.27 3.04
C GLY A 113 16.24 -20.27 2.97
N TYR A 114 15.59 -19.16 3.34
CA TYR A 114 14.15 -18.98 3.11
C TYR A 114 13.87 -18.67 1.64
N LYS A 115 12.74 -19.14 1.14
CA LYS A 115 12.21 -18.79 -0.19
C LYS A 115 11.19 -17.66 -0.02
N LEU A 116 11.44 -16.54 -0.67
CA LEU A 116 10.65 -15.32 -0.55
C LEU A 116 9.74 -15.18 -1.77
N TYR A 117 8.48 -14.81 -1.53
CA TYR A 117 7.45 -14.58 -2.55
C TYR A 117 6.70 -13.29 -2.24
N VAL A 118 6.23 -12.63 -3.27
CA VAL A 118 5.42 -11.40 -3.20
C VAL A 118 4.11 -11.63 -3.94
#